data_ea18e94f7c5225e4b6472365e9ee545f
#
_entry.id   ea18e94f7c5225e4b6472365e9ee545f
#
_cell.length_a   1.000
_cell.length_b   1.000
_cell.length_c   1.000
_cell.angle_alpha   90.00
_cell.angle_beta   90.00
_cell.angle_gamma   90.00
#
_symmetry.space_group_name_H-M   'P 1'
#
loop_
_entity.id
_entity.type
_entity.pdbx_description
1 polymer ?
#
loop_
_entity_poly.entity_id
_entity_poly.type
_entity_poly.pdbx_seq_one_letter_code
_entity_poly.pdbx_strand_id
1 'polypeptide(L)'
;FLLGIGAFFLFSKKSFSNQTSLNDLMRKQFLGSNNAPIKIKEFFSLTCGHCSNFHIKTLPQLKKKYIDTGKVQLEFIDYPLDRLAVIAATLARSIPTKDGYIEAVSILLKKQKQWAYSKNPLNELQSIAKLFGISSKKFNDISQNIPLMQEIVTKMEKESKNFDINSTPTFIVNDKYKISGALSFKDFEKELLKSINAKKS
;
A
#
# COMPACT_ATOMS: atom_id res chain seq x y z
N PHE A 1 15.90 -58.66 -39.33
CA PHE A 1 15.94 -57.19 -39.36
C PHE A 1 14.73 -56.67 -38.60
N LEU A 2 14.95 -56.31 -37.34
CA LEU A 2 13.97 -55.62 -36.51
C LEU A 2 14.44 -54.16 -36.36
N LEU A 3 13.70 -53.23 -36.95
CA LEU A 3 13.89 -51.80 -36.78
C LEU A 3 13.10 -51.38 -35.55
N GLY A 4 13.84 -51.02 -34.46
CA GLY A 4 13.28 -50.36 -33.31
C GLY A 4 13.03 -48.88 -33.53
N ILE A 5 11.75 -48.46 -33.49
CA ILE A 5 11.35 -47.07 -33.55
C ILE A 5 11.42 -46.51 -32.12
N GLY A 6 12.47 -45.76 -31.83
CA GLY A 6 12.61 -45.04 -30.55
C GLY A 6 11.71 -43.81 -30.58
N ALA A 7 10.63 -43.82 -29.79
CA ALA A 7 9.79 -42.64 -29.57
C ALA A 7 10.52 -41.65 -28.62
N PHE A 8 10.95 -40.53 -29.18
CA PHE A 8 11.55 -39.43 -28.46
C PHE A 8 10.42 -38.60 -27.83
N PHE A 9 10.10 -38.86 -26.56
CA PHE A 9 9.17 -38.00 -25.79
C PHE A 9 9.85 -36.68 -25.46
N LEU A 10 9.51 -35.63 -26.24
CA LEU A 10 9.86 -34.27 -25.91
C LEU A 10 9.00 -33.80 -24.72
N PHE A 11 9.55 -33.89 -23.50
CA PHE A 11 8.98 -33.23 -22.35
C PHE A 11 9.14 -31.71 -22.51
N SER A 12 8.10 -31.06 -23.01
CA SER A 12 7.99 -29.61 -22.96
C SER A 12 7.91 -29.19 -21.50
N LYS A 13 9.03 -28.68 -20.96
CA LYS A 13 9.04 -28.01 -19.66
C LYS A 13 8.22 -26.72 -19.82
N LYS A 14 6.93 -26.76 -19.48
CA LYS A 14 6.16 -25.56 -19.21
C LYS A 14 6.84 -24.86 -18.03
N SER A 15 7.65 -23.86 -18.33
CA SER A 15 8.14 -22.89 -17.36
C SER A 15 6.91 -22.11 -16.87
N PHE A 16 6.37 -22.50 -15.70
CA PHE A 16 5.39 -21.67 -15.00
C PHE A 16 6.17 -20.45 -14.49
N SER A 17 6.23 -19.40 -15.30
CA SER A 17 6.57 -18.07 -14.85
C SER A 17 5.45 -17.66 -13.88
N ASN A 18 5.75 -17.71 -12.57
CA ASN A 18 4.83 -17.27 -11.51
C ASN A 18 4.80 -15.73 -11.53
N GLN A 19 4.27 -15.16 -12.61
CA GLN A 19 4.11 -13.73 -12.76
C GLN A 19 2.87 -13.36 -11.96
N THR A 20 3.07 -12.70 -10.79
CA THR A 20 1.99 -12.19 -9.95
C THR A 20 1.05 -11.34 -10.81
N SER A 21 -0.24 -11.66 -10.82
CA SER A 21 -1.21 -10.93 -11.63
C SER A 21 -1.36 -9.49 -11.16
N LEU A 22 -1.77 -8.60 -12.06
CA LEU A 22 -2.07 -7.20 -11.70
C LEU A 22 -3.13 -7.12 -10.61
N ASN A 23 -4.15 -7.99 -10.65
CA ASN A 23 -5.19 -8.07 -9.63
C ASN A 23 -4.61 -8.44 -8.25
N ASP A 24 -3.64 -9.36 -8.18
CA ASP A 24 -2.99 -9.73 -6.93
C ASP A 24 -2.18 -8.58 -6.35
N LEU A 25 -1.48 -7.81 -7.20
CA LEU A 25 -0.73 -6.63 -6.79
C LEU A 25 -1.66 -5.52 -6.29
N MET A 26 -2.85 -5.40 -6.88
CA MET A 26 -3.85 -4.37 -6.54
C MET A 26 -4.85 -4.81 -5.47
N ARG A 27 -4.67 -5.99 -4.86
CA ARG A 27 -5.54 -6.44 -3.76
C ARG A 27 -5.63 -5.41 -2.65
N LYS A 28 -6.73 -5.43 -1.91
CA LYS A 28 -6.91 -4.57 -0.73
C LYS A 28 -5.82 -4.83 0.30
N GLN A 29 -5.29 -3.75 0.84
CA GLN A 29 -4.26 -3.76 1.87
C GLN A 29 -4.80 -3.09 3.12
N PHE A 30 -4.81 -3.79 4.24
CA PHE A 30 -5.38 -3.27 5.48
C PHE A 30 -4.73 -3.85 6.73
N LEU A 31 -4.82 -3.12 7.83
CA LEU A 31 -4.54 -3.59 9.19
C LEU A 31 -5.86 -3.90 9.90
N GLY A 32 -5.83 -4.92 10.77
CA GLY A 32 -6.99 -5.31 11.58
C GLY A 32 -7.84 -6.42 10.98
N SER A 33 -8.96 -6.69 11.64
CA SER A 33 -9.87 -7.79 11.27
C SER A 33 -10.83 -7.41 10.14
N ASN A 34 -11.13 -8.37 9.25
CA ASN A 34 -12.21 -8.23 8.28
C ASN A 34 -13.59 -8.06 8.94
N ASN A 35 -13.76 -8.54 10.16
CA ASN A 35 -15.00 -8.46 10.91
C ASN A 35 -15.07 -7.22 11.83
N ALA A 36 -14.08 -6.30 11.77
CA ALA A 36 -14.09 -5.09 12.57
C ALA A 36 -15.34 -4.24 12.23
N PRO A 37 -16.08 -3.76 13.26
CA PRO A 37 -17.31 -2.99 13.05
C PRO A 37 -17.06 -1.59 12.48
N ILE A 38 -15.85 -1.07 12.60
CA ILE A 38 -15.46 0.25 12.10
C ILE A 38 -14.46 0.04 10.97
N LYS A 39 -14.78 0.55 9.79
CA LYS A 39 -13.95 0.53 8.60
C LYS A 39 -13.40 1.92 8.35
N ILE A 40 -12.10 2.05 8.23
CA ILE A 40 -11.44 3.31 7.89
C ILE A 40 -10.65 3.09 6.61
N LYS A 41 -10.81 3.98 5.63
CA LYS A 41 -9.94 4.09 4.46
C LYS A 41 -8.99 5.26 4.69
N GLU A 42 -7.70 5.04 4.61
CA GLU A 42 -6.68 6.08 4.63
C GLU A 42 -6.21 6.36 3.21
N PHE A 43 -6.44 7.58 2.73
CA PHE A 43 -5.86 8.09 1.48
C PHE A 43 -4.53 8.77 1.82
N PHE A 44 -3.44 8.19 1.35
CA PHE A 44 -2.10 8.64 1.73
C PHE A 44 -1.12 8.64 0.56
N SER A 45 -0.08 9.45 0.68
CA SER A 45 1.05 9.45 -0.26
C SER A 45 2.36 9.15 0.47
N LEU A 46 3.20 8.36 -0.18
CA LEU A 46 4.52 8.02 0.33
C LEU A 46 5.49 9.21 0.34
N THR A 47 5.21 10.27 -0.42
CA THR A 47 5.99 11.52 -0.41
C THR A 47 5.38 12.62 0.48
N CYS A 48 4.19 12.38 1.07
CA CYS A 48 3.54 13.34 1.94
C CYS A 48 4.11 13.31 3.37
N GLY A 49 4.70 14.42 3.84
CA GLY A 49 5.26 14.54 5.19
C GLY A 49 4.22 14.41 6.30
N HIS A 50 2.98 14.86 6.08
CA HIS A 50 1.88 14.68 7.02
C HIS A 50 1.47 13.20 7.16
N CYS A 51 1.50 12.41 6.06
CA CYS A 51 1.28 10.97 6.10
C CYS A 51 2.36 10.28 6.92
N SER A 52 3.64 10.62 6.71
CA SER A 52 4.75 10.12 7.54
C SER A 52 4.53 10.44 9.02
N ASN A 53 4.13 11.67 9.35
CA ASN A 53 3.85 12.07 10.73
C ASN A 53 2.73 11.25 11.38
N PHE A 54 1.62 11.03 10.65
CA PHE A 54 0.52 10.17 11.13
C PHE A 54 0.99 8.75 11.40
N HIS A 55 1.71 8.14 10.45
CA HIS A 55 2.19 6.76 10.58
C HIS A 55 3.21 6.57 11.71
N ILE A 56 4.01 7.59 12.02
CA ILE A 56 5.01 7.53 13.09
C ILE A 56 4.40 7.80 14.47
N LYS A 57 3.46 8.78 14.58
CA LYS A 57 3.00 9.28 15.88
C LYS A 57 1.60 8.81 16.27
N THR A 58 0.67 8.75 15.33
CA THR A 58 -0.75 8.50 15.59
C THR A 58 -1.14 7.04 15.35
N LEU A 59 -0.72 6.46 14.21
CA LEU A 59 -1.06 5.09 13.86
C LEU A 59 -0.65 4.03 14.91
N PRO A 60 0.51 4.11 15.58
CA PRO A 60 0.86 3.12 16.60
C PRO A 60 -0.13 3.10 17.78
N GLN A 61 -0.66 4.25 18.18
CA GLN A 61 -1.64 4.37 19.25
C GLN A 61 -3.03 3.89 18.78
N LEU A 62 -3.43 4.26 17.56
CA LEU A 62 -4.65 3.76 16.91
C LEU A 62 -4.61 2.23 16.77
N LYS A 63 -3.45 1.69 16.36
CA LYS A 63 -3.22 0.26 16.23
C LYS A 63 -3.44 -0.45 17.57
N LYS A 64 -2.73 -0.03 18.61
CA LYS A 64 -2.80 -0.65 19.93
C LYS A 64 -4.22 -0.61 20.54
N LYS A 65 -4.93 0.53 20.42
CA LYS A 65 -6.21 0.74 21.09
C LYS A 65 -7.41 0.20 20.33
N TYR A 66 -7.37 0.19 18.99
CA TYR A 66 -8.53 -0.10 18.15
C TYR A 66 -8.32 -1.20 17.13
N ILE A 67 -7.15 -1.26 16.45
CA ILE A 67 -6.93 -2.22 15.38
C ILE A 67 -6.62 -3.60 15.95
N ASP A 68 -5.66 -3.69 16.89
CA ASP A 68 -5.25 -4.96 17.51
C ASP A 68 -6.35 -5.54 18.42
N THR A 69 -7.30 -4.70 18.84
CA THR A 69 -8.49 -5.12 19.62
C THR A 69 -9.67 -5.52 18.74
N GLY A 70 -9.51 -5.53 17.42
CA GLY A 70 -10.53 -5.94 16.46
C GLY A 70 -11.68 -4.93 16.26
N LYS A 71 -11.58 -3.72 16.81
CA LYS A 71 -12.62 -2.69 16.71
C LYS A 71 -12.57 -1.92 15.40
N VAL A 72 -11.38 -1.74 14.83
CA VAL A 72 -11.12 -0.98 13.60
C VAL A 72 -10.37 -1.84 12.60
N GLN A 73 -10.78 -1.76 11.33
CA GLN A 73 -9.97 -2.11 10.18
C GLN A 73 -9.53 -0.82 9.48
N LEU A 74 -8.24 -0.68 9.20
CA LEU A 74 -7.67 0.43 8.46
C LEU A 74 -7.19 -0.05 7.09
N GLU A 75 -7.90 0.32 6.03
CA GLU A 75 -7.54 0.04 4.62
C GLU A 75 -6.65 1.18 4.09
N PHE A 76 -5.58 0.82 3.41
CA PHE A 76 -4.65 1.74 2.77
C PHE A 76 -5.04 1.98 1.31
N ILE A 77 -5.27 3.25 0.94
CA ILE A 77 -5.55 3.68 -0.42
C ILE A 77 -4.38 4.56 -0.88
N ASP A 78 -3.60 4.04 -1.81
CA ASP A 78 -2.52 4.84 -2.42
C ASP A 78 -3.11 6.08 -3.10
N TYR A 79 -2.62 7.25 -2.70
CA TYR A 79 -2.93 8.54 -3.29
C TYR A 79 -1.63 9.28 -3.63
N PRO A 80 -0.90 8.81 -4.65
CA PRO A 80 0.38 9.40 -5.00
C PRO A 80 0.24 10.85 -5.46
N LEU A 81 0.98 11.76 -4.83
CA LEU A 81 0.97 13.20 -5.14
C LEU A 81 1.91 13.57 -6.30
N ASP A 82 2.84 12.68 -6.63
CA ASP A 82 3.86 12.90 -7.65
C ASP A 82 4.35 11.57 -8.23
N ARG A 83 5.17 11.65 -9.29
CA ARG A 83 5.73 10.48 -9.95
C ARG A 83 6.58 9.61 -9.01
N LEU A 84 7.32 10.20 -8.10
CA LEU A 84 8.15 9.46 -7.15
C LEU A 84 7.29 8.65 -6.19
N ALA A 85 6.17 9.20 -5.74
CA ALA A 85 5.18 8.47 -4.93
C ALA A 85 4.56 7.30 -5.69
N VAL A 86 4.29 7.43 -7.02
CA VAL A 86 3.81 6.32 -7.86
C VAL A 86 4.85 5.19 -7.89
N ILE A 87 6.13 5.51 -8.11
CA ILE A 87 7.21 4.51 -8.12
C ILE A 87 7.33 3.83 -6.76
N ALA A 88 7.27 4.58 -5.68
CA ALA A 88 7.34 4.03 -4.32
C ALA A 88 6.13 3.14 -3.99
N ALA A 89 4.92 3.50 -4.41
CA ALA A 89 3.72 2.68 -4.26
C ALA A 89 3.82 1.40 -5.11
N THR A 90 4.34 1.51 -6.34
CA THR A 90 4.62 0.36 -7.21
C THR A 90 5.60 -0.61 -6.56
N LEU A 91 6.68 -0.10 -5.94
CA LEU A 91 7.61 -0.91 -5.16
C LEU A 91 6.89 -1.62 -4.01
N ALA A 92 6.16 -0.89 -3.17
CA ALA A 92 5.46 -1.46 -2.02
C ALA A 92 4.49 -2.58 -2.44
N ARG A 93 3.72 -2.37 -3.50
CA ARG A 93 2.79 -3.37 -4.04
C ARG A 93 3.47 -4.59 -4.66
N SER A 94 4.73 -4.45 -5.06
CA SER A 94 5.51 -5.54 -5.67
C SER A 94 6.25 -6.42 -4.67
N ILE A 95 6.15 -6.14 -3.35
CA ILE A 95 6.74 -6.99 -2.31
C ILE A 95 5.94 -8.30 -2.22
N PRO A 96 6.58 -9.48 -2.39
CA PRO A 96 5.86 -10.73 -2.63
C PRO A 96 5.32 -11.42 -1.37
N THR A 97 5.62 -10.88 -0.18
CA THR A 97 5.14 -11.46 1.09
C THR A 97 3.72 -11.02 1.42
N LYS A 98 3.04 -11.79 2.28
CA LYS A 98 1.65 -11.51 2.68
C LYS A 98 1.48 -10.10 3.24
N ASP A 99 2.38 -9.68 4.12
CA ASP A 99 2.34 -8.39 4.81
C ASP A 99 3.32 -7.36 4.19
N GLY A 100 3.97 -7.74 3.07
CA GLY A 100 5.07 -6.99 2.47
C GLY A 100 4.71 -5.56 2.08
N TYR A 101 3.48 -5.34 1.59
CA TYR A 101 3.00 -3.99 1.30
C TYR A 101 2.98 -3.12 2.58
N ILE A 102 2.40 -3.63 3.66
CA ILE A 102 2.27 -2.90 4.93
C ILE A 102 3.65 -2.59 5.52
N GLU A 103 4.55 -3.58 5.49
CA GLU A 103 5.92 -3.42 5.94
C GLU A 103 6.68 -2.39 5.10
N ALA A 104 6.54 -2.45 3.77
CA ALA A 104 7.17 -1.50 2.86
C ALA A 104 6.63 -0.07 3.09
N VAL A 105 5.32 0.12 3.19
CA VAL A 105 4.71 1.42 3.50
C VAL A 105 5.24 1.97 4.82
N SER A 106 5.30 1.13 5.86
CA SER A 106 5.83 1.52 7.17
C SER A 106 7.29 1.99 7.09
N ILE A 107 8.16 1.24 6.41
CA ILE A 107 9.57 1.59 6.24
C ILE A 107 9.72 2.84 5.38
N LEU A 108 9.00 2.93 4.26
CA LEU A 108 9.06 4.07 3.35
C LEU A 108 8.64 5.37 4.05
N LEU A 109 7.53 5.38 4.79
CA LEU A 109 7.09 6.56 5.53
C LEU A 109 8.02 6.89 6.70
N LYS A 110 8.53 5.90 7.43
CA LYS A 110 9.49 6.12 8.52
C LYS A 110 10.82 6.70 8.01
N LYS A 111 11.30 6.24 6.87
CA LYS A 111 12.54 6.70 6.23
C LYS A 111 12.34 7.80 5.19
N GLN A 112 11.13 8.38 5.09
CA GLN A 112 10.75 9.31 4.02
C GLN A 112 11.77 10.41 3.78
N LYS A 113 12.27 11.04 4.84
CA LYS A 113 13.27 12.11 4.72
C LYS A 113 14.57 11.65 4.06
N GLN A 114 14.94 10.37 4.24
CA GLN A 114 16.18 9.82 3.69
C GLN A 114 16.08 9.57 2.19
N TRP A 115 14.91 9.13 1.69
CA TRP A 115 14.76 8.77 0.29
C TRP A 115 14.02 9.83 -0.54
N ALA A 116 12.89 10.37 -0.06
CA ALA A 116 12.06 11.27 -0.86
C ALA A 116 12.69 12.64 -1.08
N TYR A 117 13.55 13.09 -0.14
CA TYR A 117 14.26 14.37 -0.23
C TYR A 117 15.74 14.21 -0.57
N SER A 118 16.16 13.02 -0.96
CA SER A 118 17.52 12.72 -1.42
C SER A 118 17.79 13.38 -2.78
N LYS A 119 19.07 13.66 -3.07
CA LYS A 119 19.51 14.04 -4.42
C LYS A 119 19.33 12.90 -5.44
N ASN A 120 19.29 11.65 -4.96
CA ASN A 120 19.14 10.43 -5.78
C ASN A 120 18.05 9.52 -5.21
N PRO A 121 16.77 9.92 -5.24
CA PRO A 121 15.68 9.20 -4.55
C PRO A 121 15.47 7.77 -5.07
N LEU A 122 15.74 7.50 -6.35
CA LEU A 122 15.62 6.14 -6.89
C LEU A 122 16.70 5.20 -6.34
N ASN A 123 17.91 5.68 -6.10
CA ASN A 123 18.98 4.88 -5.49
C ASN A 123 18.63 4.54 -4.03
N GLU A 124 18.03 5.49 -3.31
CA GLU A 124 17.55 5.25 -1.95
C GLU A 124 16.39 4.26 -1.91
N LEU A 125 15.41 4.38 -2.82
CA LEU A 125 14.34 3.40 -2.97
C LEU A 125 14.88 2.00 -3.31
N GLN A 126 15.89 1.91 -4.17
CA GLN A 126 16.56 0.64 -4.48
C GLN A 126 17.24 0.06 -3.23
N SER A 127 17.84 0.90 -2.40
CA SER A 127 18.45 0.47 -1.13
C SER A 127 17.40 -0.06 -0.15
N ILE A 128 16.21 0.57 -0.10
CA ILE A 128 15.07 0.06 0.68
C ILE A 128 14.55 -1.25 0.09
N ALA A 129 14.45 -1.37 -1.24
CA ALA A 129 14.01 -2.59 -1.92
C ALA A 129 14.88 -3.81 -1.56
N LYS A 130 16.19 -3.61 -1.37
CA LYS A 130 17.13 -4.68 -0.93
C LYS A 130 16.77 -5.24 0.44
N LEU A 131 16.16 -4.47 1.34
CA LEU A 131 15.70 -4.96 2.65
C LEU A 131 14.63 -6.05 2.52
N PHE A 132 13.92 -6.08 1.38
CA PHE A 132 12.93 -7.08 1.02
C PHE A 132 13.46 -8.16 0.05
N GLY A 133 14.77 -8.28 -0.10
CA GLY A 133 15.38 -9.25 -1.00
C GLY A 133 15.24 -8.92 -2.49
N ILE A 134 14.83 -7.70 -2.86
CA ILE A 134 14.68 -7.27 -4.25
C ILE A 134 16.05 -6.86 -4.80
N SER A 135 16.52 -7.57 -5.83
CA SER A 135 17.76 -7.24 -6.53
C SER A 135 17.63 -5.92 -7.30
N SER A 136 18.79 -5.29 -7.63
CA SER A 136 18.81 -4.06 -8.43
C SER A 136 18.13 -4.23 -9.78
N LYS A 137 18.33 -5.38 -10.46
CA LYS A 137 17.64 -5.69 -11.72
C LYS A 137 16.12 -5.73 -11.52
N LYS A 138 15.64 -6.44 -10.50
CA LYS A 138 14.21 -6.54 -10.21
C LYS A 138 13.61 -5.19 -9.81
N PHE A 139 14.35 -4.35 -9.08
CA PHE A 139 13.93 -2.99 -8.76
C PHE A 139 13.74 -2.14 -10.03
N ASN A 140 14.66 -2.23 -11.00
CA ASN A 140 14.53 -1.54 -12.28
C ASN A 140 13.26 -1.99 -13.03
N ASP A 141 12.99 -3.29 -13.07
CA ASP A 141 11.76 -3.81 -13.68
C ASP A 141 10.50 -3.28 -12.97
N ILE A 142 10.51 -3.21 -11.62
CA ILE A 142 9.41 -2.67 -10.82
C ILE A 142 9.22 -1.18 -11.05
N SER A 143 10.30 -0.40 -11.05
CA SER A 143 10.27 1.06 -11.23
C SER A 143 9.84 1.51 -12.63
N GLN A 144 9.67 0.57 -13.55
CA GLN A 144 9.21 0.78 -14.93
C GLN A 144 7.93 -0.04 -15.24
N ASN A 145 7.27 -0.57 -14.23
CA ASN A 145 6.02 -1.34 -14.41
C ASN A 145 4.85 -0.40 -14.68
N ILE A 146 4.77 0.08 -15.93
CA ILE A 146 3.74 1.02 -16.37
C ILE A 146 2.31 0.50 -16.13
N PRO A 147 1.95 -0.77 -16.42
CA PRO A 147 0.61 -1.26 -16.13
C PRO A 147 0.20 -1.13 -14.66
N LEU A 148 1.09 -1.47 -13.71
CA LEU A 148 0.81 -1.34 -12.29
C LEU A 148 0.70 0.14 -11.86
N MET A 149 1.57 1.00 -12.39
CA MET A 149 1.51 2.45 -12.13
C MET A 149 0.18 3.06 -12.59
N GLN A 150 -0.27 2.70 -13.79
CA GLN A 150 -1.56 3.15 -14.32
C GLN A 150 -2.72 2.67 -13.46
N GLU A 151 -2.71 1.42 -13.03
CA GLU A 151 -3.77 0.87 -12.18
C GLU A 151 -3.82 1.55 -10.79
N ILE A 152 -2.66 1.86 -10.20
CA ILE A 152 -2.58 2.65 -8.96
C ILE A 152 -3.26 4.01 -9.14
N VAL A 153 -2.93 4.73 -10.22
CA VAL A 153 -3.49 6.06 -10.51
C VAL A 153 -4.98 5.97 -10.82
N THR A 154 -5.41 5.01 -11.64
CA THR A 154 -6.83 4.79 -11.97
C THR A 154 -7.66 4.51 -10.71
N LYS A 155 -7.14 3.64 -9.82
CA LYS A 155 -7.80 3.37 -8.53
C LYS A 155 -7.85 4.61 -7.65
N MET A 156 -6.75 5.36 -7.55
CA MET A 156 -6.70 6.63 -6.84
C MET A 156 -7.79 7.60 -7.34
N GLU A 157 -7.88 7.83 -8.65
CA GLU A 157 -8.86 8.74 -9.26
C GLU A 157 -10.30 8.31 -8.96
N LYS A 158 -10.58 7.02 -9.12
CA LYS A 158 -11.90 6.45 -8.81
C LYS A 158 -12.28 6.63 -7.35
N GLU A 159 -11.42 6.21 -6.42
CA GLU A 159 -11.70 6.26 -4.99
C GLU A 159 -11.75 7.71 -4.48
N SER A 160 -10.87 8.59 -4.98
CA SER A 160 -10.88 10.00 -4.59
C SER A 160 -12.11 10.75 -5.06
N LYS A 161 -12.61 10.44 -6.26
CA LYS A 161 -13.86 11.01 -6.78
C LYS A 161 -15.07 10.60 -5.96
N ASN A 162 -15.12 9.32 -5.52
CA ASN A 162 -16.22 8.79 -4.72
C ASN A 162 -16.36 9.51 -3.37
N PHE A 163 -15.26 10.01 -2.79
CA PHE A 163 -15.24 10.62 -1.46
C PHE A 163 -14.80 12.10 -1.48
N ASP A 164 -14.68 12.70 -2.65
CA ASP A 164 -14.18 14.08 -2.80
C ASP A 164 -12.87 14.30 -2.02
N ILE A 165 -11.85 13.48 -2.32
CA ILE A 165 -10.53 13.55 -1.70
C ILE A 165 -9.64 14.48 -2.50
N ASN A 166 -9.07 15.49 -1.83
CA ASN A 166 -8.19 16.49 -2.44
C ASN A 166 -6.89 16.73 -1.64
N SER A 167 -6.70 16.01 -0.54
CA SER A 167 -5.52 16.15 0.32
C SER A 167 -5.16 14.86 1.04
N THR A 168 -3.92 14.76 1.52
CA THR A 168 -3.41 13.59 2.28
C THR A 168 -2.74 14.01 3.57
N PRO A 169 -2.85 13.21 4.65
CA PRO A 169 -3.72 12.08 4.75
C PRO A 169 -5.18 12.51 4.91
N THR A 170 -6.10 11.75 4.31
CA THR A 170 -7.54 11.87 4.55
C THR A 170 -8.09 10.50 4.89
N PHE A 171 -8.99 10.43 5.85
CA PHE A 171 -9.59 9.19 6.34
C PHE A 171 -11.10 9.21 6.11
N ILE A 172 -11.64 8.12 5.60
CA ILE A 172 -13.09 7.94 5.46
C ILE A 172 -13.52 6.81 6.40
N VAL A 173 -14.37 7.15 7.36
CA VAL A 173 -14.90 6.21 8.35
C VAL A 173 -16.26 5.71 7.91
N ASN A 174 -16.41 4.39 7.79
CA ASN A 174 -17.65 3.69 7.41
C ASN A 174 -18.28 4.25 6.12
N ASP A 175 -17.43 4.60 5.12
CA ASP A 175 -17.78 5.18 3.82
C ASP A 175 -18.63 6.48 3.90
N LYS A 176 -18.61 7.18 5.03
CA LYS A 176 -19.50 8.33 5.27
C LYS A 176 -18.81 9.54 5.91
N TYR A 177 -18.01 9.33 6.95
CA TYR A 177 -17.46 10.42 7.74
C TYR A 177 -16.00 10.71 7.35
N LYS A 178 -15.69 11.96 7.01
CA LYS A 178 -14.36 12.39 6.59
C LYS A 178 -13.58 13.00 7.76
N ILE A 179 -12.35 12.54 7.97
CA ILE A 179 -11.35 13.13 8.88
C ILE A 179 -10.17 13.55 8.01
N SER A 180 -9.75 14.81 8.08
CA SER A 180 -8.67 15.34 7.25
C SER A 180 -7.44 15.70 8.07
N GLY A 181 -6.26 15.41 7.50
CA GLY A 181 -4.96 15.79 8.05
C GLY A 181 -4.38 14.84 9.09
N ALA A 182 -3.10 15.07 9.41
CA ALA A 182 -2.34 14.29 10.39
C ALA A 182 -2.62 14.77 11.82
N LEU A 183 -3.79 14.46 12.32
CA LEU A 183 -4.20 14.81 13.68
C LEU A 183 -3.36 14.07 14.74
N SER A 184 -3.23 14.66 15.94
CA SER A 184 -2.75 13.94 17.11
C SER A 184 -3.66 12.74 17.40
N PHE A 185 -3.16 11.72 18.12
CA PHE A 185 -4.03 10.56 18.45
C PHE A 185 -5.28 11.00 19.22
N LYS A 186 -5.14 11.94 20.17
CA LYS A 186 -6.27 12.47 20.96
C LYS A 186 -7.35 13.11 20.06
N ASP A 187 -6.93 13.92 19.10
CA ASP A 187 -7.86 14.61 18.21
C ASP A 187 -8.45 13.66 17.16
N PHE A 188 -7.64 12.74 16.63
CA PHE A 188 -8.12 11.68 15.74
C PHE A 188 -9.17 10.80 16.43
N GLU A 189 -8.90 10.39 17.65
CA GLU A 189 -9.83 9.58 18.45
C GLU A 189 -11.14 10.31 18.71
N LYS A 190 -11.09 11.61 19.04
CA LYS A 190 -12.29 12.45 19.21
C LYS A 190 -13.15 12.46 17.95
N GLU A 191 -12.54 12.65 16.78
CA GLU A 191 -13.28 12.64 15.49
C GLU A 191 -13.81 11.23 15.16
N LEU A 192 -13.03 10.17 15.43
CA LEU A 192 -13.47 8.80 15.26
C LEU A 192 -14.69 8.48 16.13
N LEU A 193 -14.70 8.88 17.40
CA LEU A 193 -15.83 8.66 18.30
C LEU A 193 -17.09 9.44 17.88
N LYS A 194 -16.93 10.67 17.38
CA LYS A 194 -18.05 11.43 16.79
C LYS A 194 -18.66 10.68 15.61
N SER A 195 -17.82 10.15 14.70
CA SER A 195 -18.29 9.42 13.51
C SER A 195 -19.08 8.15 13.85
N ILE A 196 -18.75 7.50 14.98
CA ILE A 196 -19.42 6.30 15.45
C ILE A 196 -20.78 6.66 16.08
N ASN A 197 -20.83 7.74 16.87
CA ASN A 197 -22.05 8.20 17.55
C ASN A 197 -23.09 8.77 16.56
N ALA A 198 -22.65 9.45 15.50
CA ALA A 198 -23.52 9.94 14.44
C ALA A 198 -24.24 8.82 13.65
N LYS A 199 -23.85 7.56 13.81
CA LYS A 199 -24.52 6.39 13.21
C LYS A 199 -25.67 5.87 14.08
N LYS A 200 -25.74 6.30 15.35
CA LYS A 200 -26.78 5.85 16.32
C LYS A 200 -27.99 6.77 16.37
N SER A 201 -27.91 7.93 15.72
CA SER A 201 -29.00 8.90 15.53
C SER A 201 -29.62 8.72 14.16
#